data_715f5b9017a828196da0ab5203f0a346
#
_entry.id   715f5b9017a828196da0ab5203f0a346
#
_cell.length_a   1.000
_cell.length_b   1.000
_cell.length_c   1.000
_cell.angle_alpha   90.00
_cell.angle_beta   90.00
_cell.angle_gamma   90.00
#
_symmetry.space_group_name_H-M   'P 1'
#
loop_
_entity.id
_entity.type
_entity.pdbx_description
1 polymer ?
#
loop_
_entity_poly.entity_id
_entity_poly.type
_entity_poly.pdbx_seq_one_letter_code
_entity_poly.pdbx_strand_id
1 'polypeptide(L)'
;MSISTHVLDTERGEPARGVRVELYRGDDLLAARDTNEDGRIPDLGGDEVEPGVYRLVFRPRSPFFRRVEVEIELGPGHYHVPLLLAPYSCALYRGS
;
A
#
# COMPACT_ATOMS: atom_id res chain seq x y z
N MET A 1 9.01 5.66 12.43
CA MET A 1 8.33 4.43 12.01
C MET A 1 8.43 4.27 10.50
N SER A 2 8.26 3.08 9.98
CA SER A 2 8.40 2.80 8.55
C SER A 2 7.21 1.97 8.05
N ILE A 3 6.96 2.05 6.73
CA ILE A 3 5.85 1.36 6.07
C ILE A 3 6.39 0.66 4.84
N SER A 4 5.98 -0.60 4.66
CA SER A 4 6.19 -1.34 3.43
C SER A 4 4.88 -1.91 2.94
N THR A 5 4.82 -2.27 1.66
CA THR A 5 3.64 -2.90 1.08
C THR A 5 4.03 -3.97 0.08
N HIS A 6 3.08 -4.81 -0.26
CA HIS A 6 3.23 -5.85 -1.26
C HIS A 6 1.87 -6.03 -1.94
N VAL A 7 1.81 -5.82 -3.24
CA VAL A 7 0.58 -5.98 -4.01
C VAL A 7 0.63 -7.28 -4.79
N LEU A 8 -0.35 -8.14 -4.57
CA LEU A 8 -0.42 -9.46 -5.16
C LEU A 8 -1.68 -9.59 -6.01
N ASP A 9 -1.49 -10.04 -7.25
CA ASP A 9 -2.58 -10.41 -8.16
C ASP A 9 -2.99 -11.84 -7.85
N THR A 10 -4.09 -12.02 -7.14
CA THR A 10 -4.53 -13.34 -6.71
C THR A 10 -5.25 -14.13 -7.80
N GLU A 11 -5.67 -13.48 -8.90
CA GLU A 11 -6.21 -14.18 -10.05
C GLU A 11 -5.12 -14.92 -10.81
N ARG A 12 -3.96 -14.27 -11.01
CA ARG A 12 -2.82 -14.85 -11.72
C ARG A 12 -1.85 -15.59 -10.81
N GLY A 13 -1.94 -15.36 -9.48
CA GLY A 13 -1.01 -15.95 -8.53
C GLY A 13 0.39 -15.37 -8.63
N GLU A 14 0.50 -14.08 -8.96
CA GLU A 14 1.79 -13.42 -9.14
C GLU A 14 1.78 -12.00 -8.56
N PRO A 15 2.96 -11.39 -8.31
CA PRO A 15 3.02 -10.02 -7.83
C PRO A 15 2.52 -9.02 -8.87
N ALA A 16 1.92 -7.93 -8.41
CA ALA A 16 1.48 -6.84 -9.27
C ALA A 16 2.53 -5.72 -9.24
N ARG A 17 3.24 -5.55 -10.35
CA ARG A 17 4.26 -4.52 -10.51
C ARG A 17 3.67 -3.24 -11.09
N GLY A 18 4.33 -2.12 -10.81
CA GLY A 18 3.94 -0.82 -11.37
C GLY A 18 2.66 -0.27 -10.78
N VAL A 19 2.24 -0.73 -9.61
CA VAL A 19 1.08 -0.20 -8.91
C VAL A 19 1.50 1.00 -8.09
N ARG A 20 0.88 2.16 -8.36
CA ARG A 20 1.14 3.37 -7.59
C ARG A 20 0.50 3.27 -6.22
N VAL A 21 1.29 3.55 -5.20
CA VAL A 21 0.84 3.62 -3.82
C VAL A 21 1.22 4.97 -3.23
N GLU A 22 0.27 5.61 -2.59
CA GLU A 22 0.41 6.95 -2.02
C GLU A 22 0.18 6.90 -0.51
N LEU A 23 0.97 7.67 0.20
CA LEU A 23 0.82 7.86 1.64
C LEU A 23 0.40 9.29 1.91
N TYR A 24 -0.73 9.45 2.58
CA TYR A 24 -1.26 10.75 2.97
C TYR A 24 -1.36 10.90 4.48
N ARG A 25 -1.17 12.12 4.93
CA ARG A 25 -1.57 12.56 6.26
C ARG A 25 -2.56 13.72 6.08
N GLY A 26 -3.83 13.50 6.41
CA GLY A 26 -4.87 14.43 6.02
C GLY A 26 -4.90 14.58 4.50
N ASP A 27 -4.81 15.82 4.00
CA ASP A 27 -4.77 16.10 2.57
C ASP A 27 -3.34 16.18 2.00
N ASP A 28 -2.34 15.99 2.86
CA ASP A 28 -0.94 16.12 2.45
C ASP A 28 -0.40 14.80 1.91
N LEU A 29 0.03 14.81 0.66
CA LEU A 29 0.72 13.68 0.05
C LEU A 29 2.18 13.66 0.56
N LEU A 30 2.52 12.66 1.36
CA LEU A 30 3.85 12.52 1.94
C LEU A 30 4.80 11.74 1.04
N ALA A 31 4.29 10.72 0.35
CA ALA A 31 5.11 9.89 -0.51
C ALA A 31 4.24 9.21 -1.55
N ALA A 32 4.84 8.93 -2.70
CA ALA A 32 4.24 8.13 -3.76
C ALA A 32 5.34 7.29 -4.41
N ARG A 33 5.08 6.00 -4.56
CA ARG A 33 6.00 5.05 -5.17
C ARG A 33 5.22 4.03 -5.98
N ASP A 34 5.89 3.41 -6.93
CA ASP A 34 5.34 2.29 -7.68
C ASP A 34 5.92 0.98 -7.17
N THR A 35 5.11 -0.08 -7.13
CA THR A 35 5.61 -1.40 -6.78
C THR A 35 6.67 -1.85 -7.78
N ASN A 36 7.70 -2.54 -7.28
CA ASN A 36 8.78 -3.08 -8.09
C ASN A 36 8.36 -4.39 -8.78
N GLU A 37 9.33 -5.11 -9.37
CA GLU A 37 9.07 -6.37 -10.07
C GLU A 37 8.50 -7.46 -9.17
N ASP A 38 8.78 -7.39 -7.86
CA ASP A 38 8.25 -8.32 -6.87
C ASP A 38 6.90 -7.87 -6.30
N GLY A 39 6.35 -6.78 -6.82
CA GLY A 39 5.11 -6.19 -6.31
C GLY A 39 5.29 -5.48 -4.99
N ARG A 40 6.52 -5.12 -4.63
CA ARG A 40 6.85 -4.56 -3.31
C ARG A 40 7.24 -3.10 -3.37
N ILE A 41 6.96 -2.41 -2.27
CA ILE A 41 7.58 -1.13 -1.93
C ILE A 41 8.19 -1.33 -0.55
N PRO A 42 9.53 -1.49 -0.47
CA PRO A 42 10.17 -1.78 0.82
C PRO A 42 10.09 -0.63 1.82
N ASP A 43 10.04 0.59 1.31
CA ASP A 43 10.01 1.77 2.16
C ASP A 43 9.16 2.86 1.52
N LEU A 44 7.99 3.10 2.10
CA LEU A 44 7.06 4.14 1.67
C LEU A 44 7.06 5.26 2.73
N GLY A 45 7.65 6.39 2.40
CA GLY A 45 7.66 7.57 3.26
C GLY A 45 8.90 7.78 4.11
N GLY A 46 9.83 6.81 4.16
CA GLY A 46 11.08 6.94 4.90
C GLY A 46 10.93 6.85 6.41
N ASP A 47 12.06 7.06 7.12
CA ASP A 47 12.12 6.91 8.57
C ASP A 47 11.55 8.11 9.34
N GLU A 48 11.23 9.19 8.64
CA GLU A 48 10.80 10.46 9.26
C GLU A 48 9.29 10.53 9.52
N VAL A 49 8.57 9.45 9.23
CA VAL A 49 7.13 9.42 9.41
C VAL A 49 6.80 9.26 10.89
N GLU A 50 6.12 10.26 11.46
CA GLU A 50 5.74 10.26 12.87
C GLU A 50 4.53 9.38 13.12
N PRO A 51 4.38 8.81 14.34
CA PRO A 51 3.16 8.10 14.70
C PRO A 51 1.92 8.96 14.51
N GLY A 52 0.83 8.35 14.09
CA GLY A 52 -0.44 9.05 13.88
C GLY A 52 -1.36 8.28 12.92
N VAL A 53 -2.36 8.99 12.45
CA VAL A 53 -3.34 8.44 11.50
C VAL A 53 -2.95 8.81 10.08
N TYR A 54 -2.87 7.80 9.23
CA TYR A 54 -2.46 7.94 7.83
C TYR A 54 -3.45 7.25 6.91
N ARG A 55 -3.41 7.63 5.64
CA ARG A 55 -4.22 7.03 4.61
C ARG A 55 -3.31 6.49 3.51
N LEU A 56 -3.46 5.20 3.21
CA LEU A 56 -2.81 4.57 2.07
C LEU A 56 -3.78 4.50 0.90
N VAL A 57 -3.33 4.90 -0.26
CA VAL A 57 -4.11 4.87 -1.49
C VAL A 57 -3.36 4.04 -2.52
N PHE A 58 -3.97 2.93 -2.93
CA PHE A 58 -3.46 2.05 -3.98
C PHE A 58 -4.22 2.34 -5.26
N ARG A 59 -3.51 2.45 -6.37
CA ARG A 59 -4.10 2.68 -7.69
C ARG A 59 -3.81 1.49 -8.60
N PRO A 60 -4.50 0.37 -8.38
CA PRO A 60 -4.25 -0.84 -9.15
C PRO A 60 -4.83 -0.77 -10.56
N ARG A 61 -4.34 -1.64 -11.41
CA ARG A 61 -4.99 -1.93 -12.70
C ARG A 61 -6.08 -2.95 -12.43
N SER A 62 -7.31 -2.51 -12.43
CA SER A 62 -8.45 -3.34 -12.10
C SER A 62 -9.63 -2.98 -13.01
N PRO A 63 -10.45 -3.95 -13.39
CA PRO A 63 -11.66 -3.66 -14.15
C PRO A 63 -12.75 -3.01 -13.30
N PHE A 64 -12.61 -3.05 -11.99
CA PHE A 64 -13.64 -2.60 -11.06
C PHE A 64 -13.13 -1.56 -10.06
N PHE A 65 -12.00 -1.82 -9.39
CA PHE A 65 -11.45 -0.90 -8.39
C PHE A 65 -10.64 0.20 -9.04
N ARG A 66 -11.13 1.42 -8.99
CA ARG A 66 -10.38 2.58 -9.45
C ARG A 66 -9.23 2.92 -8.52
N ARG A 67 -9.48 2.78 -7.23
CA ARG A 67 -8.49 2.92 -6.18
C ARG A 67 -8.96 2.18 -4.94
N VAL A 68 -8.01 1.79 -4.11
CA VAL A 68 -8.28 1.17 -2.81
C VAL A 68 -7.65 2.05 -1.76
N GLU A 69 -8.44 2.56 -0.83
CA GLU A 69 -7.98 3.42 0.24
C GLU A 69 -8.22 2.76 1.58
N VAL A 70 -7.27 2.96 2.49
CA VAL A 70 -7.42 2.53 3.88
C VAL A 70 -6.83 3.58 4.80
N GLU A 71 -7.56 3.90 5.86
CA GLU A 71 -7.07 4.75 6.94
C GLU A 71 -6.54 3.86 8.05
N ILE A 72 -5.30 4.10 8.46
CA ILE A 72 -4.60 3.27 9.44
C ILE A 72 -3.99 4.14 10.53
N GLU A 73 -3.94 3.60 11.73
CA GLU A 73 -3.26 4.24 12.86
C GLU A 73 -1.92 3.55 13.06
N LEU A 74 -0.85 4.33 13.02
CA LEU A 74 0.52 3.84 13.09
C LEU A 74 1.20 4.35 14.35
N GLY A 75 1.79 3.42 15.09
CA GLY A 75 2.65 3.71 16.22
C GLY A 75 4.12 3.57 15.84
N PRO A 76 5.01 3.47 16.83
CA PRO A 76 6.43 3.20 16.58
C PRO A 76 6.64 1.83 15.93
N GLY A 77 7.72 1.70 15.15
CA GLY A 77 8.13 0.44 14.55
C GLY A 77 7.86 0.36 13.06
N HIS A 78 7.85 -0.86 12.54
CA HIS A 78 7.64 -1.14 11.13
C HIS A 78 6.26 -1.76 10.90
N TYR A 79 5.58 -1.27 9.85
CA TYR A 79 4.27 -1.80 9.45
C TYR A 79 4.32 -2.26 8.01
N HIS A 80 3.93 -3.51 7.80
CA HIS A 80 3.78 -4.07 6.46
C HIS A 80 2.29 -4.20 6.15
N VAL A 81 1.83 -3.54 5.08
CA VAL A 81 0.42 -3.48 4.71
C VAL A 81 0.23 -4.03 3.30
N PRO A 82 0.04 -5.34 3.15
CA PRO A 82 -0.16 -5.94 1.84
C PRO A 82 -1.57 -5.73 1.30
N LEU A 83 -1.68 -5.72 -0.03
CA LEU A 83 -2.95 -5.72 -0.75
C LEU A 83 -3.04 -6.98 -1.60
N LEU A 84 -4.04 -7.81 -1.32
CA LEU A 84 -4.42 -8.94 -2.17
C LEU A 84 -5.51 -8.46 -3.11
N LEU A 85 -5.26 -8.54 -4.41
CA LEU A 85 -6.15 -7.99 -5.41
C LEU A 85 -6.65 -9.06 -6.35
N ALA A 86 -7.97 -9.18 -6.46
CA ALA A 86 -8.66 -9.95 -7.50
C ALA A 86 -9.47 -8.97 -8.35
N PRO A 87 -10.01 -9.37 -9.52
CA PRO A 87 -10.73 -8.43 -10.37
C PRO A 87 -11.87 -7.68 -9.68
N TYR A 88 -12.60 -8.34 -8.78
CA TYR A 88 -13.80 -7.79 -8.14
C TYR A 88 -13.78 -7.88 -6.62
N SER A 89 -12.64 -8.19 -6.03
CA SER A 89 -12.48 -8.23 -4.58
C SER A 89 -11.05 -7.89 -4.19
N CYS A 90 -10.87 -7.43 -2.95
CA CYS A 90 -9.54 -7.17 -2.43
C CYS A 90 -9.53 -7.36 -0.91
N ALA A 91 -8.33 -7.55 -0.37
CA ALA A 91 -8.12 -7.64 1.06
C ALA A 91 -6.87 -6.89 1.44
N LEU A 92 -6.95 -6.15 2.54
CA LEU A 92 -5.84 -5.47 3.16
C LEU A 92 -5.66 -6.03 4.56
N TYR A 93 -4.43 -6.13 5.02
CA TYR A 93 -4.16 -6.58 6.37
C TYR A 93 -2.81 -6.07 6.84
N ARG A 94 -2.56 -6.19 8.14
CA ARG A 94 -1.23 -5.93 8.68
C ARG A 94 -0.42 -7.20 8.59
N GLY A 95 0.62 -7.19 7.78
CA GLY A 95 1.58 -8.27 7.70
C GLY A 95 2.56 -8.27 8.87
N SER A 96 3.23 -9.34 9.04
CA SER A 96 4.25 -9.47 10.09
C SER A 96 5.66 -9.23 9.56
#